data_a3121126b5f7349d2c1bef9322962ffd
#
_entry.id   a3121126b5f7349d2c1bef9322962ffd
#
_cell.length_a   1.000
_cell.length_b   1.000
_cell.length_c   1.000
_cell.angle_alpha   90.00
_cell.angle_beta   90.00
_cell.angle_gamma   90.00
#
_symmetry.space_group_name_H-M   'P 1'
#
loop_
_entity.id
_entity.type
_entity.pdbx_description
1 polymer ?
#
loop_
_entity_poly.entity_id
_entity_poly.type
_entity_poly.pdbx_seq_one_letter_code
_entity_poly.pdbx_strand_id
1 'polypeptide(L)'
;HLAAGVWGTLAVGFFSNLEILDTGLTRSEQIKVQFIGVVSIGLFAFLGSYILLKILNYFYPLRVSALHEELGLNIAEHNAVSVEHDLISILDKQSKTEDLTIRGPQDPFTTGGVIGLYYNKLMSKLESSETQKEKWRNRISNEVKLAAKVQENFLPKRNLDNYPVSGINISAREVSGDFFSFYPHNDSVYFIIADVAGKGVHAGMVMAKASTLFEIMARDEVDPDEMMLHMNNDLFTTKTGGMFVTSILGKYNKVTNDICWVNGGHQPAIIRDNNGNYESFESNSPPLGVIFQKNKSAYKINIKKLTNHRFYTFTDGLSESFNEKGEEIGIDGSIQIIENNFNKDLKKQLSNIAKEVIKTAGDNKLNDDLTLLSVGN
;
A
#
# COMPACT_ATOMS: atom_id res chain seq x y z
N HIS A 1 51.58 -44.44 -3.75
CA HIS A 1 52.87 -44.53 -4.47
C HIS A 1 53.81 -43.35 -4.16
N LEU A 2 53.39 -42.11 -4.28
CA LEU A 2 54.26 -40.92 -4.12
C LEU A 2 54.95 -40.90 -2.73
N ALA A 3 54.19 -40.99 -1.66
CA ALA A 3 54.75 -40.93 -0.30
C ALA A 3 55.73 -42.09 -0.03
N ALA A 4 55.36 -43.30 -0.46
CA ALA A 4 56.22 -44.47 -0.29
C ALA A 4 57.51 -44.39 -1.12
N GLY A 5 57.44 -43.83 -2.34
CA GLY A 5 58.61 -43.62 -3.20
C GLY A 5 59.57 -42.58 -2.61
N VAL A 6 59.06 -41.43 -2.16
CA VAL A 6 59.84 -40.40 -1.48
C VAL A 6 60.49 -40.94 -0.22
N TRP A 7 59.76 -41.65 0.61
CA TRP A 7 60.26 -42.26 1.82
C TRP A 7 61.32 -43.32 1.51
N GLY A 8 61.10 -44.24 0.56
CA GLY A 8 62.03 -45.23 0.16
C GLY A 8 63.39 -44.67 -0.30
N THR A 9 63.34 -43.56 -1.13
CA THR A 9 64.54 -42.89 -1.58
C THR A 9 65.29 -42.23 -0.43
N LEU A 10 64.61 -41.53 0.45
CA LEU A 10 65.21 -40.92 1.65
C LEU A 10 65.74 -41.95 2.63
N ALA A 11 65.06 -43.06 2.77
CA ALA A 11 65.47 -44.20 3.66
C ALA A 11 66.88 -44.79 3.26
N VAL A 12 67.19 -44.77 1.95
CA VAL A 12 68.52 -45.12 1.48
C VAL A 12 69.58 -44.18 2.08
N GLY A 13 69.30 -42.87 2.11
CA GLY A 13 70.17 -41.92 2.76
C GLY A 13 70.34 -42.09 4.24
N PHE A 14 69.26 -42.46 4.95
CA PHE A 14 69.30 -42.61 6.42
C PHE A 14 69.82 -43.95 6.89
N PHE A 15 69.53 -45.07 6.22
CA PHE A 15 69.66 -46.41 6.77
C PHE A 15 70.63 -47.34 5.98
N SER A 16 71.07 -46.98 4.75
CA SER A 16 71.94 -47.80 3.97
C SER A 16 73.33 -47.94 4.60
N ASN A 17 74.01 -49.08 4.33
CA ASN A 17 75.42 -49.20 4.66
C ASN A 17 76.27 -48.49 3.60
N LEU A 18 77.00 -47.43 3.97
CA LEU A 18 77.77 -46.60 3.09
C LEU A 18 78.95 -47.36 2.43
N GLU A 19 79.52 -48.34 3.12
CA GLU A 19 80.61 -49.18 2.55
C GLU A 19 80.12 -50.08 1.41
N ILE A 20 78.84 -50.54 1.51
CA ILE A 20 78.26 -51.38 0.45
C ILE A 20 77.78 -50.48 -0.73
N LEU A 21 77.34 -49.24 -0.47
CA LEU A 21 76.94 -48.32 -1.50
C LEU A 21 78.11 -47.81 -2.36
N ASP A 22 79.33 -47.86 -1.83
CA ASP A 22 80.61 -47.51 -2.49
C ASP A 22 80.56 -46.13 -3.24
N THR A 23 79.86 -45.18 -2.65
CA THR A 23 79.66 -43.81 -3.26
C THR A 23 80.72 -42.85 -2.81
N GLY A 24 81.55 -43.18 -1.81
CA GLY A 24 82.57 -42.33 -1.21
C GLY A 24 81.98 -41.09 -0.46
N LEU A 25 80.62 -41.02 -0.29
CA LEU A 25 79.94 -39.94 0.37
C LEU A 25 79.78 -40.19 1.87
N THR A 26 79.82 -39.13 2.66
CA THR A 26 79.47 -39.20 4.08
C THR A 26 77.91 -39.33 4.21
N ARG A 27 77.45 -39.79 5.41
CA ARG A 27 76.01 -39.93 5.67
C ARG A 27 75.20 -38.68 5.35
N SER A 28 75.71 -37.51 5.72
CA SER A 28 75.04 -36.22 5.47
C SER A 28 74.97 -35.86 3.98
N GLU A 29 76.03 -36.19 3.24
CA GLU A 29 76.07 -35.95 1.77
C GLU A 29 75.12 -36.94 1.06
N GLN A 30 75.07 -38.20 1.49
CA GLN A 30 74.16 -39.22 0.95
C GLN A 30 72.67 -38.75 1.13
N ILE A 31 72.32 -38.25 2.31
CA ILE A 31 70.98 -37.72 2.58
C ILE A 31 70.68 -36.51 1.66
N LYS A 32 71.62 -35.57 1.51
CA LYS A 32 71.46 -34.43 0.63
C LYS A 32 71.25 -34.84 -0.82
N VAL A 33 72.03 -35.79 -1.33
CA VAL A 33 71.91 -36.29 -2.71
C VAL A 33 70.55 -36.92 -2.95
N GLN A 34 70.08 -37.77 -2.00
CA GLN A 34 68.75 -38.39 -2.09
C GLN A 34 67.63 -37.35 -2.04
N PHE A 35 67.76 -36.33 -1.16
CA PHE A 35 66.81 -35.23 -1.09
C PHE A 35 66.75 -34.41 -2.38
N ILE A 36 67.88 -34.04 -2.92
CA ILE A 36 67.98 -33.33 -4.23
C ILE A 36 67.35 -34.18 -5.34
N GLY A 37 67.59 -35.50 -5.36
CA GLY A 37 66.98 -36.43 -6.31
C GLY A 37 65.47 -36.43 -6.22
N VAL A 38 64.91 -36.54 -5.01
CA VAL A 38 63.47 -36.49 -4.78
C VAL A 38 62.87 -35.19 -5.24
N VAL A 39 63.46 -34.06 -4.87
CA VAL A 39 62.97 -32.73 -5.26
C VAL A 39 63.02 -32.52 -6.78
N SER A 40 64.17 -32.90 -7.39
CA SER A 40 64.36 -32.69 -8.84
C SER A 40 63.40 -33.55 -9.67
N ILE A 41 63.24 -34.83 -9.32
CA ILE A 41 62.31 -35.72 -10.02
C ILE A 41 60.87 -35.30 -9.74
N GLY A 42 60.54 -34.90 -8.48
CA GLY A 42 59.24 -34.41 -8.09
C GLY A 42 58.84 -33.16 -8.87
N LEU A 43 59.74 -32.17 -8.96
CA LEU A 43 59.52 -30.95 -9.75
C LEU A 43 59.37 -31.26 -11.24
N PHE A 44 60.23 -32.11 -11.81
CA PHE A 44 60.14 -32.48 -13.22
C PHE A 44 58.80 -33.17 -13.51
N ALA A 45 58.42 -34.14 -12.71
CA ALA A 45 57.14 -34.85 -12.87
C ALA A 45 55.92 -33.92 -12.70
N PHE A 46 55.97 -33.03 -11.69
CA PHE A 46 54.89 -32.07 -11.43
C PHE A 46 54.76 -31.06 -12.58
N LEU A 47 55.83 -30.39 -12.95
CA LEU A 47 55.83 -29.38 -13.99
C LEU A 47 55.47 -30.00 -15.37
N GLY A 48 56.04 -31.16 -15.68
CA GLY A 48 55.75 -31.89 -16.91
C GLY A 48 54.25 -32.27 -16.99
N SER A 49 53.71 -32.87 -15.94
CA SER A 49 52.30 -33.21 -15.87
C SER A 49 51.40 -31.98 -15.90
N TYR A 50 51.76 -30.91 -15.18
CA TYR A 50 50.98 -29.68 -15.17
C TYR A 50 50.91 -29.02 -16.56
N ILE A 51 52.06 -28.93 -17.22
CA ILE A 51 52.13 -28.37 -18.59
C ILE A 51 51.31 -29.21 -19.56
N LEU A 52 51.48 -30.53 -19.50
CA LEU A 52 50.74 -31.47 -20.35
C LEU A 52 49.23 -31.34 -20.15
N LEU A 53 48.80 -31.35 -18.88
CA LEU A 53 47.36 -31.20 -18.54
C LEU A 53 46.80 -29.85 -18.94
N LYS A 54 47.58 -28.77 -18.84
CA LYS A 54 47.21 -27.44 -19.31
C LYS A 54 47.05 -27.41 -20.82
N ILE A 55 47.93 -28.04 -21.56
CA ILE A 55 47.85 -28.16 -23.03
C ILE A 55 46.63 -29.00 -23.41
N LEU A 56 46.44 -30.12 -22.76
CA LEU A 56 45.25 -30.97 -22.99
C LEU A 56 43.96 -30.22 -22.72
N ASN A 57 43.90 -29.52 -21.59
CA ASN A 57 42.70 -28.79 -21.19
C ASN A 57 42.39 -27.61 -22.16
N TYR A 58 43.40 -27.07 -22.88
CA TYR A 58 43.19 -26.05 -23.89
C TYR A 58 42.49 -26.62 -25.14
N PHE A 59 42.85 -27.81 -25.61
CA PHE A 59 42.26 -28.48 -26.76
C PHE A 59 41.01 -29.29 -26.40
N TYR A 60 41.01 -29.88 -25.23
CA TYR A 60 39.94 -30.73 -24.71
C TYR A 60 39.65 -30.38 -23.25
N PRO A 61 38.62 -29.53 -23.00
CA PRO A 61 38.27 -29.21 -21.61
C PRO A 61 38.09 -30.43 -20.76
N LEU A 62 38.94 -30.60 -19.76
CA LEU A 62 38.96 -31.73 -18.85
C LEU A 62 37.84 -31.69 -17.81
N ARG A 63 37.15 -30.55 -17.70
CA ARG A 63 36.04 -30.37 -16.78
C ARG A 63 34.83 -29.89 -17.55
N VAL A 64 33.69 -30.43 -17.30
CA VAL A 64 32.40 -29.99 -17.83
C VAL A 64 32.02 -28.59 -17.27
N SER A 65 31.16 -27.86 -17.95
CA SER A 65 30.71 -26.56 -17.47
C SER A 65 29.93 -26.70 -16.16
N ALA A 66 29.92 -25.64 -15.35
CA ALA A 66 29.17 -25.60 -14.09
C ALA A 66 27.68 -25.97 -14.28
N LEU A 67 27.08 -25.56 -15.40
CA LEU A 67 25.71 -25.91 -15.75
C LEU A 67 25.56 -27.43 -15.99
N HIS A 68 26.52 -28.08 -16.67
CA HIS A 68 26.48 -29.52 -16.92
C HIS A 68 26.79 -30.34 -15.66
N GLU A 69 27.58 -29.81 -14.70
CA GLU A 69 27.74 -30.44 -13.37
C GLU A 69 26.42 -30.45 -12.60
N GLU A 70 25.64 -29.35 -12.67
CA GLU A 70 24.36 -29.21 -12.01
C GLU A 70 23.27 -30.10 -12.64
N LEU A 71 23.30 -30.24 -13.97
CA LEU A 71 22.37 -31.08 -14.74
C LEU A 71 22.68 -32.56 -14.70
N GLY A 72 23.90 -32.94 -14.31
CA GLY A 72 24.37 -34.33 -14.24
C GLY A 72 25.19 -34.80 -15.46
N LEU A 73 26.21 -35.59 -15.20
CA LEU A 73 27.19 -36.05 -16.21
C LEU A 73 26.57 -36.87 -17.36
N ASN A 74 25.52 -37.65 -17.09
CA ASN A 74 24.84 -38.45 -18.11
C ASN A 74 24.26 -37.59 -19.24
N ILE A 75 23.80 -36.39 -18.91
CA ILE A 75 23.27 -35.43 -19.87
C ILE A 75 24.43 -34.77 -20.62
N ALA A 76 25.49 -34.36 -19.89
CA ALA A 76 26.65 -33.68 -20.44
C ALA A 76 27.47 -34.57 -21.41
N GLU A 77 27.61 -35.85 -21.15
CA GLU A 77 28.46 -36.77 -21.90
C GLU A 77 27.69 -37.62 -22.93
N HIS A 78 26.46 -37.99 -22.63
CA HIS A 78 25.69 -38.94 -23.47
C HIS A 78 24.47 -38.33 -24.12
N ASN A 79 24.22 -37.02 -23.92
CA ASN A 79 23.04 -36.35 -24.43
C ASN A 79 21.74 -37.11 -24.07
N ALA A 80 21.75 -37.78 -22.90
CA ALA A 80 20.64 -38.58 -22.43
C ALA A 80 19.44 -37.69 -22.11
N VAL A 81 18.49 -37.61 -23.01
CA VAL A 81 17.20 -36.94 -22.80
C VAL A 81 16.42 -37.80 -21.82
N SER A 82 16.32 -37.36 -20.55
CA SER A 82 15.44 -38.01 -19.59
C SER A 82 14.20 -37.14 -19.36
N VAL A 83 13.07 -37.79 -19.18
CA VAL A 83 11.78 -37.13 -18.87
C VAL A 83 11.90 -36.35 -17.54
N GLU A 84 12.78 -36.81 -16.65
CA GLU A 84 13.09 -36.13 -15.38
C GLU A 84 13.77 -34.77 -15.61
N HIS A 85 14.70 -34.69 -16.57
CA HIS A 85 15.38 -33.44 -16.93
C HIS A 85 14.40 -32.43 -17.53
N ASP A 86 13.52 -32.87 -18.42
CA ASP A 86 12.48 -32.02 -19.01
C ASP A 86 11.58 -31.46 -17.92
N LEU A 87 11.20 -32.28 -16.93
CA LEU A 87 10.42 -31.83 -15.79
C LEU A 87 11.15 -30.78 -14.94
N ILE A 88 12.45 -31.00 -14.66
CA ILE A 88 13.27 -30.02 -13.90
C ILE A 88 13.36 -28.69 -14.65
N SER A 89 13.57 -28.72 -15.98
CA SER A 89 13.64 -27.51 -16.80
C SER A 89 12.31 -26.74 -16.80
N ILE A 90 11.20 -27.46 -16.78
CA ILE A 90 9.84 -26.87 -16.71
C ILE A 90 9.62 -26.24 -15.32
N LEU A 91 10.04 -26.91 -14.24
CA LEU A 91 9.94 -26.37 -12.89
C LEU A 91 10.79 -25.09 -12.72
N ASP A 92 12.01 -25.08 -13.27
CA ASP A 92 12.88 -23.90 -13.27
C ASP A 92 12.24 -22.73 -14.04
N LYS A 93 11.71 -23.03 -15.24
CA LYS A 93 10.99 -22.02 -16.01
C LYS A 93 9.76 -21.49 -15.28
N GLN A 94 8.98 -22.37 -14.65
CA GLN A 94 7.80 -22.01 -13.86
C GLN A 94 8.16 -21.08 -12.70
N SER A 95 9.24 -21.40 -11.97
CA SER A 95 9.69 -20.58 -10.82
C SER A 95 10.12 -19.16 -11.21
N LYS A 96 10.54 -18.97 -12.46
CA LYS A 96 11.00 -17.68 -12.98
C LYS A 96 9.90 -16.86 -13.66
N THR A 97 8.89 -17.51 -14.24
CA THR A 97 7.88 -16.84 -15.06
C THR A 97 6.51 -16.72 -14.41
N GLU A 98 6.26 -17.49 -13.33
CA GLU A 98 4.94 -17.61 -12.68
C GLU A 98 3.80 -18.03 -13.62
N ASP A 99 4.14 -18.53 -14.82
CA ASP A 99 3.18 -18.90 -15.86
C ASP A 99 2.51 -20.25 -15.56
N LEU A 100 1.32 -20.23 -15.02
CA LEU A 100 0.55 -21.42 -14.64
C LEU A 100 0.06 -22.27 -15.83
N THR A 101 0.28 -21.83 -17.07
CA THR A 101 -0.13 -22.59 -18.27
C THR A 101 0.89 -23.63 -18.69
N ILE A 102 2.12 -23.56 -18.20
CA ILE A 102 3.19 -24.50 -18.53
C ILE A 102 2.84 -25.88 -18.00
N ARG A 103 3.03 -26.91 -18.86
CA ARG A 103 2.72 -28.30 -18.52
C ARG A 103 3.96 -29.17 -18.66
N GLY A 104 4.10 -30.15 -17.76
CA GLY A 104 5.15 -31.16 -17.79
C GLY A 104 4.79 -32.37 -18.65
N PRO A 105 5.79 -33.23 -18.93
CA PRO A 105 5.60 -34.46 -19.67
C PRO A 105 4.59 -35.39 -18.97
N GLN A 106 3.87 -36.20 -19.74
CA GLN A 106 2.79 -37.07 -19.24
C GLN A 106 2.97 -38.54 -19.66
N ASP A 107 4.20 -39.01 -19.83
CA ASP A 107 4.45 -40.40 -20.15
C ASP A 107 4.19 -41.30 -18.94
N PRO A 108 3.14 -42.13 -18.93
CA PRO A 108 2.80 -42.98 -17.76
C PRO A 108 3.79 -44.10 -17.51
N PHE A 109 4.69 -44.40 -18.45
CA PHE A 109 5.66 -45.49 -18.36
C PHE A 109 7.02 -45.06 -17.73
N THR A 110 7.18 -43.76 -17.46
CA THR A 110 8.39 -43.20 -16.84
C THR A 110 8.05 -42.54 -15.54
N THR A 111 8.99 -42.58 -14.57
CA THR A 111 8.84 -41.91 -13.25
C THR A 111 8.62 -40.41 -13.45
N GLY A 112 9.39 -39.77 -14.31
CA GLY A 112 9.27 -38.35 -14.61
C GLY A 112 7.92 -37.98 -15.21
N GLY A 113 7.36 -38.82 -16.07
CA GLY A 113 6.04 -38.61 -16.66
C GLY A 113 4.90 -38.78 -15.67
N VAL A 114 5.01 -39.73 -14.71
CA VAL A 114 4.04 -39.86 -13.61
C VAL A 114 4.07 -38.59 -12.71
N ILE A 115 5.26 -38.12 -12.36
CA ILE A 115 5.40 -36.86 -11.58
C ILE A 115 4.84 -35.69 -12.37
N GLY A 116 5.12 -35.60 -13.67
CA GLY A 116 4.58 -34.58 -14.59
C GLY A 116 3.06 -34.57 -14.66
N LEU A 117 2.42 -35.74 -14.58
CA LEU A 117 0.96 -35.84 -14.52
C LEU A 117 0.38 -35.19 -13.24
N TYR A 118 0.98 -35.48 -12.08
CA TYR A 118 0.58 -34.84 -10.82
C TYR A 118 0.89 -33.35 -10.81
N TYR A 119 2.04 -32.94 -11.36
CA TYR A 119 2.39 -31.55 -11.57
C TYR A 119 1.32 -30.83 -12.41
N ASN A 120 0.93 -31.38 -13.54
CA ASN A 120 -0.09 -30.81 -14.40
C ASN A 120 -1.45 -30.68 -13.72
N LYS A 121 -1.81 -31.69 -12.90
CA LYS A 121 -3.04 -31.64 -12.09
C LYS A 121 -2.98 -30.51 -11.06
N LEU A 122 -1.82 -30.30 -10.42
CA LEU A 122 -1.59 -29.20 -9.47
C LEU A 122 -1.68 -27.85 -10.20
N MET A 123 -0.98 -27.70 -11.32
CA MET A 123 -1.02 -26.46 -12.12
C MET A 123 -2.43 -26.11 -12.59
N SER A 124 -3.20 -27.08 -13.08
CA SER A 124 -4.59 -26.86 -13.47
C SER A 124 -5.47 -26.40 -12.30
N LYS A 125 -5.21 -26.94 -11.09
CA LYS A 125 -5.93 -26.53 -9.89
C LYS A 125 -5.55 -25.11 -9.45
N LEU A 126 -4.27 -24.76 -9.54
CA LEU A 126 -3.79 -23.40 -9.26
C LEU A 126 -4.34 -22.38 -10.26
N GLU A 127 -4.26 -22.68 -11.55
CA GLU A 127 -4.81 -21.84 -12.63
C GLU A 127 -6.32 -21.58 -12.44
N SER A 128 -7.08 -22.65 -12.13
CA SER A 128 -8.52 -22.50 -11.86
C SER A 128 -8.79 -21.66 -10.59
N SER A 129 -7.97 -21.82 -9.55
CA SER A 129 -8.06 -21.04 -8.31
C SER A 129 -7.76 -19.56 -8.55
N GLU A 130 -6.68 -19.25 -9.31
CA GLU A 130 -6.34 -17.85 -9.65
C GLU A 130 -7.44 -17.20 -10.52
N THR A 131 -7.94 -17.91 -11.53
CA THR A 131 -9.06 -17.44 -12.36
C THR A 131 -10.31 -17.17 -11.50
N GLN A 132 -10.59 -18.02 -10.52
CA GLN A 132 -11.72 -17.84 -9.63
C GLN A 132 -11.52 -16.62 -8.70
N LYS A 133 -10.32 -16.43 -8.14
CA LYS A 133 -9.96 -15.25 -7.35
C LYS A 133 -10.11 -13.97 -8.16
N GLU A 134 -9.66 -13.95 -9.39
CA GLU A 134 -9.80 -12.79 -10.26
C GLU A 134 -11.27 -12.45 -10.54
N LYS A 135 -12.09 -13.45 -10.84
CA LYS A 135 -13.55 -13.26 -11.00
C LYS A 135 -14.19 -12.69 -9.73
N TRP A 136 -13.80 -13.19 -8.56
CA TRP A 136 -14.30 -12.67 -7.27
C TRP A 136 -13.86 -11.23 -7.02
N ARG A 137 -12.58 -10.90 -7.28
CA ARG A 137 -12.07 -9.52 -7.16
C ARG A 137 -12.84 -8.57 -8.07
N ASN A 138 -13.03 -8.94 -9.31
CA ASN A 138 -13.77 -8.13 -10.30
C ASN A 138 -15.23 -7.95 -9.89
N ARG A 139 -15.88 -8.99 -9.36
CA ARG A 139 -17.24 -8.91 -8.86
C ARG A 139 -17.35 -7.96 -7.69
N ILE A 140 -16.49 -8.12 -6.65
CA ILE A 140 -16.48 -7.25 -5.48
C ILE A 140 -16.20 -5.79 -5.89
N SER A 141 -15.21 -5.56 -6.75
CA SER A 141 -14.91 -4.22 -7.26
C SER A 141 -16.11 -3.58 -7.94
N ASN A 142 -16.86 -4.34 -8.75
CA ASN A 142 -18.06 -3.83 -9.41
C ASN A 142 -19.20 -3.54 -8.41
N GLU A 143 -19.40 -4.38 -7.41
CA GLU A 143 -20.39 -4.15 -6.37
C GLU A 143 -20.07 -2.89 -5.55
N VAL A 144 -18.80 -2.66 -5.21
CA VAL A 144 -18.34 -1.45 -4.52
C VAL A 144 -18.53 -0.20 -5.38
N LYS A 145 -18.23 -0.27 -6.68
CA LYS A 145 -18.49 0.85 -7.61
C LYS A 145 -19.97 1.18 -7.76
N LEU A 146 -20.83 0.17 -7.69
CA LEU A 146 -22.28 0.40 -7.69
C LEU A 146 -22.75 1.06 -6.39
N ALA A 147 -22.20 0.64 -5.23
CA ALA A 147 -22.47 1.30 -3.95
C ALA A 147 -22.04 2.77 -3.96
N ALA A 148 -20.87 3.08 -4.51
CA ALA A 148 -20.40 4.46 -4.69
C ALA A 148 -21.37 5.31 -5.52
N LYS A 149 -21.87 4.80 -6.63
CA LYS A 149 -22.88 5.50 -7.46
C LYS A 149 -24.18 5.75 -6.70
N VAL A 150 -24.60 4.83 -5.84
CA VAL A 150 -25.78 5.03 -4.98
C VAL A 150 -25.48 6.13 -3.96
N GLN A 151 -24.27 6.13 -3.37
CA GLN A 151 -23.83 7.12 -2.40
C GLN A 151 -23.80 8.53 -2.97
N GLU A 152 -23.33 8.71 -4.21
CA GLU A 152 -23.39 10.01 -4.90
C GLU A 152 -24.77 10.65 -4.93
N ASN A 153 -25.85 9.86 -4.81
CA ASN A 153 -27.20 10.39 -4.77
C ASN A 153 -27.58 10.98 -3.40
N PHE A 154 -26.83 10.69 -2.33
CA PHE A 154 -27.01 11.32 -1.02
C PHE A 154 -26.30 12.67 -0.91
N LEU A 155 -25.37 12.99 -1.84
CA LEU A 155 -24.77 14.30 -1.90
C LEU A 155 -25.68 15.30 -2.64
N PRO A 156 -25.67 16.59 -2.27
CA PRO A 156 -26.56 17.58 -2.87
C PRO A 156 -26.29 17.72 -4.37
N LYS A 157 -27.33 17.44 -5.19
CA LYS A 157 -27.26 17.61 -6.66
C LYS A 157 -27.72 18.99 -7.12
N ARG A 158 -28.32 19.77 -6.22
CA ARG A 158 -28.92 21.06 -6.54
C ARG A 158 -27.92 22.18 -6.34
N ASN A 159 -27.68 22.97 -7.39
CA ASN A 159 -27.09 24.28 -7.22
C ASN A 159 -28.12 25.17 -6.50
N LEU A 160 -27.78 25.64 -5.33
CA LEU A 160 -28.59 26.61 -4.62
C LEU A 160 -28.14 28.02 -5.00
N ASP A 161 -28.37 28.42 -6.27
CA ASP A 161 -27.95 29.73 -6.80
C ASP A 161 -28.47 30.91 -5.99
N ASN A 162 -29.54 30.72 -5.21
CA ASN A 162 -30.17 31.72 -4.36
C ASN A 162 -29.68 31.72 -2.90
N TYR A 163 -28.74 30.84 -2.54
CA TYR A 163 -28.18 30.75 -1.19
C TYR A 163 -26.68 30.76 -1.26
N PRO A 164 -26.00 31.55 -0.42
CA PRO A 164 -24.55 31.62 -0.40
C PRO A 164 -23.98 30.41 0.37
N VAL A 165 -24.17 29.20 -0.17
CA VAL A 165 -23.63 27.95 0.37
C VAL A 165 -23.06 27.12 -0.77
N SER A 166 -21.90 26.53 -0.55
CA SER A 166 -21.29 25.59 -1.50
C SER A 166 -20.50 24.54 -0.75
N GLY A 167 -20.45 23.34 -1.30
CA GLY A 167 -19.62 22.25 -0.78
C GLY A 167 -19.00 21.44 -1.91
N ILE A 168 -17.93 20.77 -1.59
CA ILE A 168 -17.25 19.80 -2.46
C ILE A 168 -16.85 18.59 -1.63
N ASN A 169 -17.02 17.40 -2.20
CA ASN A 169 -16.54 16.14 -1.62
C ASN A 169 -15.73 15.40 -2.68
N ILE A 170 -14.56 14.92 -2.31
CA ILE A 170 -13.66 14.12 -3.16
C ILE A 170 -13.22 12.89 -2.36
N SER A 171 -13.74 11.76 -2.76
CA SER A 171 -13.45 10.49 -2.08
C SER A 171 -12.03 10.02 -2.40
N ALA A 172 -11.29 9.59 -1.39
CA ALA A 172 -9.99 8.93 -1.54
C ALA A 172 -10.13 7.46 -1.98
N ARG A 173 -11.31 6.85 -1.72
CA ARG A 173 -11.67 5.48 -2.08
C ARG A 173 -12.96 5.47 -2.89
N GLU A 174 -13.40 4.28 -3.31
CA GLU A 174 -14.64 4.13 -4.06
C GLU A 174 -15.87 4.59 -3.27
N VAL A 175 -15.91 4.37 -1.96
CA VAL A 175 -17.00 4.76 -1.05
C VAL A 175 -16.43 5.62 0.06
N SER A 176 -16.97 6.82 0.26
CA SER A 176 -16.56 7.81 1.25
C SER A 176 -17.29 7.64 2.58
N GLY A 177 -16.58 7.91 3.70
CA GLY A 177 -17.18 8.15 5.01
C GLY A 177 -17.72 9.58 5.13
N ASP A 178 -17.06 10.49 4.45
CA ASP A 178 -17.35 11.91 4.47
C ASP A 178 -18.58 12.29 3.64
N PHE A 179 -19.30 13.28 4.11
CA PHE A 179 -20.34 13.93 3.32
C PHE A 179 -20.58 15.38 3.75
N PHE A 180 -21.17 16.12 2.85
CA PHE A 180 -21.86 17.37 3.17
C PHE A 180 -23.28 17.32 2.60
N SER A 181 -24.18 18.05 3.22
CA SER A 181 -25.52 18.30 2.67
C SER A 181 -26.01 19.68 3.06
N PHE A 182 -26.98 20.19 2.33
CA PHE A 182 -27.67 21.42 2.64
C PHE A 182 -29.13 21.34 2.20
N TYR A 183 -30.00 21.92 3.00
CA TYR A 183 -31.44 21.95 2.75
C TYR A 183 -31.97 23.39 2.85
N PRO A 184 -32.46 23.98 1.73
CA PRO A 184 -33.03 25.32 1.75
C PRO A 184 -34.44 25.28 2.33
N HIS A 185 -34.73 26.18 3.24
CA HIS A 185 -36.07 26.38 3.76
C HIS A 185 -36.36 27.89 3.94
N ASN A 186 -37.29 28.44 3.19
CA ASN A 186 -37.64 29.88 3.16
C ASN A 186 -36.40 30.76 2.98
N ASP A 187 -36.08 31.63 3.96
CA ASP A 187 -34.92 32.51 3.96
C ASP A 187 -33.68 31.88 4.60
N SER A 188 -33.80 30.63 5.05
CA SER A 188 -32.69 29.90 5.71
C SER A 188 -32.20 28.74 4.86
N VAL A 189 -30.94 28.35 5.10
CA VAL A 189 -30.39 27.10 4.62
C VAL A 189 -29.79 26.33 5.81
N TYR A 190 -30.23 25.10 5.99
CA TYR A 190 -29.59 24.16 6.90
C TYR A 190 -28.42 23.52 6.17
N PHE A 191 -27.33 23.26 6.88
CA PHE A 191 -26.14 22.63 6.32
C PHE A 191 -25.51 21.66 7.31
N ILE A 192 -24.86 20.65 6.80
CA ILE A 192 -24.05 19.71 7.55
C ILE A 192 -22.79 19.37 6.77
N ILE A 193 -21.69 19.22 7.46
CA ILE A 193 -20.50 18.48 7.04
C ILE A 193 -20.20 17.45 8.10
N ALA A 194 -19.84 16.24 7.69
CA ALA A 194 -19.60 15.15 8.63
C ALA A 194 -18.60 14.15 8.08
N ASP A 195 -17.89 13.52 9.01
CA ASP A 195 -16.97 12.43 8.76
C ASP A 195 -17.31 11.24 9.66
N VAL A 196 -17.41 10.06 9.08
CA VAL A 196 -17.69 8.80 9.77
C VAL A 196 -16.39 8.11 10.13
N ALA A 197 -16.14 7.90 11.41
CA ALA A 197 -14.99 7.15 11.89
C ALA A 197 -14.97 5.74 11.31
N GLY A 198 -14.12 5.51 10.32
CA GLY A 198 -14.00 4.26 9.57
C GLY A 198 -13.96 4.48 8.06
N LYS A 199 -13.72 3.42 7.29
CA LYS A 199 -13.53 3.54 5.84
C LYS A 199 -14.30 2.45 5.08
N GLY A 200 -14.65 2.75 3.82
CA GLY A 200 -15.28 1.81 2.91
C GLY A 200 -16.80 1.67 3.11
N VAL A 201 -17.37 0.55 2.66
CA VAL A 201 -18.83 0.36 2.55
C VAL A 201 -19.57 0.56 3.87
N HIS A 202 -18.98 0.14 4.99
CA HIS A 202 -19.61 0.29 6.32
C HIS A 202 -19.76 1.77 6.70
N ALA A 203 -18.71 2.58 6.51
CA ALA A 203 -18.75 4.01 6.74
C ALA A 203 -19.76 4.69 5.82
N GLY A 204 -19.78 4.31 4.53
CA GLY A 204 -20.77 4.80 3.58
C GLY A 204 -22.25 4.49 3.96
N MET A 205 -22.51 3.37 4.61
CA MET A 205 -23.86 3.06 5.12
C MET A 205 -24.26 3.95 6.30
N VAL A 206 -23.32 4.23 7.22
CA VAL A 206 -23.56 5.16 8.34
C VAL A 206 -23.74 6.58 7.82
N MET A 207 -22.93 7.00 6.86
CA MET A 207 -23.06 8.28 6.15
C MET A 207 -24.44 8.44 5.52
N ALA A 208 -24.92 7.44 4.76
CA ALA A 208 -26.23 7.48 4.12
C ALA A 208 -27.37 7.64 5.14
N LYS A 209 -27.26 6.97 6.29
CA LYS A 209 -28.20 7.12 7.39
C LYS A 209 -28.14 8.54 7.98
N ALA A 210 -26.94 9.04 8.29
CA ALA A 210 -26.76 10.37 8.87
C ALA A 210 -27.27 11.49 7.93
N SER A 211 -26.97 11.38 6.64
CA SER A 211 -27.45 12.31 5.61
C SER A 211 -28.98 12.30 5.53
N THR A 212 -29.62 11.12 5.54
CA THR A 212 -31.08 10.98 5.51
C THR A 212 -31.73 11.60 6.75
N LEU A 213 -31.19 11.36 7.95
CA LEU A 213 -31.69 11.95 9.20
C LEU A 213 -31.60 13.47 9.14
N PHE A 214 -30.48 14.02 8.67
CA PHE A 214 -30.32 15.46 8.47
C PHE A 214 -31.41 16.03 7.54
N GLU A 215 -31.63 15.45 6.38
CA GLU A 215 -32.60 15.96 5.40
C GLU A 215 -34.04 15.96 5.94
N ILE A 216 -34.43 14.90 6.67
CA ILE A 216 -35.76 14.82 7.27
C ILE A 216 -35.96 15.93 8.30
N MET A 217 -34.99 16.11 9.22
CA MET A 217 -35.12 17.10 10.29
C MET A 217 -34.96 18.55 9.78
N ALA A 218 -34.13 18.78 8.77
CA ALA A 218 -34.01 20.10 8.12
C ALA A 218 -35.30 20.50 7.41
N ARG A 219 -36.07 19.53 6.87
CA ARG A 219 -37.39 19.73 6.29
C ARG A 219 -38.41 20.15 7.33
N ASP A 220 -38.33 19.56 8.52
CA ASP A 220 -39.26 19.80 9.64
C ASP A 220 -38.83 21.03 10.48
N GLU A 221 -37.84 21.81 10.04
CA GLU A 221 -37.32 23.04 10.66
C GLU A 221 -36.81 22.85 12.11
N VAL A 222 -36.30 21.67 12.43
CA VAL A 222 -35.74 21.37 13.76
C VAL A 222 -34.49 22.24 13.99
N ASP A 223 -34.28 22.73 15.22
CA ASP A 223 -33.09 23.49 15.57
C ASP A 223 -31.81 22.62 15.57
N PRO A 224 -30.63 23.21 15.25
CA PRO A 224 -29.39 22.45 15.10
C PRO A 224 -28.99 21.59 16.31
N ASP A 225 -29.18 22.06 17.55
CA ASP A 225 -28.90 21.30 18.79
C ASP A 225 -29.84 20.12 18.99
N GLU A 226 -31.10 20.26 18.62
CA GLU A 226 -32.11 19.22 18.67
C GLU A 226 -31.89 18.18 17.55
N MET A 227 -31.54 18.65 16.36
CA MET A 227 -31.11 17.75 15.26
C MET A 227 -29.93 16.88 15.69
N MET A 228 -28.90 17.48 16.28
CA MET A 228 -27.73 16.75 16.78
C MET A 228 -28.08 15.70 17.84
N LEU A 229 -29.00 16.05 18.76
CA LEU A 229 -29.49 15.09 19.76
C LEU A 229 -30.19 13.88 19.13
N HIS A 230 -31.12 14.15 18.22
CA HIS A 230 -31.87 13.10 17.55
C HIS A 230 -30.98 12.20 16.69
N MET A 231 -30.09 12.80 15.88
CA MET A 231 -29.12 12.07 15.08
C MET A 231 -28.20 11.19 15.95
N ASN A 232 -27.68 11.76 17.05
CA ASN A 232 -26.85 11.02 17.99
C ASN A 232 -27.54 9.78 18.54
N ASN A 233 -28.76 9.95 19.04
CA ASN A 233 -29.47 8.87 19.70
C ASN A 233 -29.92 7.79 18.72
N ASP A 234 -30.26 8.17 17.50
CA ASP A 234 -30.59 7.22 16.44
C ASP A 234 -29.35 6.42 15.98
N LEU A 235 -28.21 7.08 15.78
CA LEU A 235 -26.94 6.41 15.44
C LEU A 235 -26.47 5.50 16.58
N PHE A 236 -26.55 5.94 17.84
CA PHE A 236 -26.19 5.14 19.00
C PHE A 236 -27.02 3.88 19.13
N THR A 237 -28.34 3.97 18.95
CA THR A 237 -29.25 2.81 19.05
C THR A 237 -29.09 1.81 17.92
N THR A 238 -28.61 2.25 16.78
CA THR A 238 -28.39 1.39 15.58
C THR A 238 -27.22 0.42 15.75
N LYS A 239 -26.38 0.58 16.78
CA LYS A 239 -25.18 -0.25 17.01
C LYS A 239 -24.29 -0.34 15.75
N THR A 240 -23.76 0.80 15.33
CA THR A 240 -22.95 0.96 14.12
C THR A 240 -21.57 0.24 14.16
N GLY A 241 -21.42 -0.76 15.04
CA GLY A 241 -20.16 -1.51 15.18
C GLY A 241 -19.03 -0.71 15.83
N GLY A 242 -19.37 0.33 16.61
CA GLY A 242 -18.40 1.23 17.25
C GLY A 242 -17.99 2.43 16.38
N MET A 243 -18.55 2.58 15.19
CA MET A 243 -18.38 3.77 14.37
C MET A 243 -19.19 4.93 14.94
N PHE A 244 -18.59 6.12 14.89
CA PHE A 244 -19.21 7.38 15.30
C PHE A 244 -19.06 8.40 14.16
N VAL A 245 -19.75 9.54 14.30
CA VAL A 245 -19.72 10.58 13.27
C VAL A 245 -19.30 11.90 13.92
N THR A 246 -18.23 12.50 13.42
CA THR A 246 -17.91 13.89 13.71
C THR A 246 -18.69 14.79 12.77
N SER A 247 -19.20 15.93 13.22
CA SER A 247 -20.00 16.79 12.34
C SER A 247 -20.08 18.23 12.80
N ILE A 248 -20.22 19.14 11.83
CA ILE A 248 -20.72 20.49 12.05
C ILE A 248 -22.07 20.59 11.35
N LEU A 249 -23.11 20.88 12.12
CA LEU A 249 -24.46 21.09 11.64
C LEU A 249 -24.93 22.49 12.01
N GLY A 250 -25.51 23.21 11.06
CA GLY A 250 -25.92 24.59 11.29
C GLY A 250 -27.06 25.06 10.38
N LYS A 251 -27.47 26.29 10.65
CA LYS A 251 -28.50 27.04 9.92
C LYS A 251 -28.00 28.46 9.64
N TYR A 252 -28.12 28.89 8.42
CA TYR A 252 -27.80 30.26 8.01
C TYR A 252 -29.05 30.95 7.43
N ASN A 253 -29.31 32.15 7.88
CA ASN A 253 -30.41 33.02 7.34
C ASN A 253 -29.82 34.07 6.40
N LYS A 254 -30.23 34.04 5.12
CA LYS A 254 -29.68 34.91 4.08
C LYS A 254 -30.16 36.37 4.19
N VAL A 255 -31.25 36.65 4.94
CA VAL A 255 -31.80 38.02 5.12
C VAL A 255 -31.09 38.71 6.29
N THR A 256 -31.00 38.03 7.43
CA THR A 256 -30.37 38.62 8.63
C THR A 256 -28.85 38.41 8.65
N ASN A 257 -28.30 37.50 7.84
CA ASN A 257 -26.93 37.02 7.84
C ASN A 257 -26.52 36.35 9.15
N ASP A 258 -27.47 35.87 9.94
CA ASP A 258 -27.18 35.13 11.15
C ASP A 258 -26.89 33.69 10.80
N ILE A 259 -25.81 33.15 11.41
CA ILE A 259 -25.46 31.75 11.37
C ILE A 259 -25.46 31.18 12.77
N CYS A 260 -26.03 30.01 12.92
CA CYS A 260 -25.89 29.21 14.13
C CYS A 260 -25.44 27.80 13.76
N TRP A 261 -24.55 27.21 14.57
CA TRP A 261 -24.03 25.86 14.34
C TRP A 261 -23.65 25.16 15.62
N VAL A 262 -23.60 23.84 15.57
CA VAL A 262 -23.06 22.95 16.60
C VAL A 262 -21.89 22.18 15.99
N ASN A 263 -20.76 22.10 16.72
CA ASN A 263 -19.61 21.29 16.36
C ASN A 263 -19.52 20.07 17.26
N GLY A 264 -19.88 18.91 16.74
CA GLY A 264 -19.85 17.61 17.40
C GLY A 264 -18.59 16.82 17.11
N GLY A 265 -17.47 17.19 17.75
CA GLY A 265 -16.19 16.48 17.62
C GLY A 265 -15.49 16.63 16.27
N HIS A 266 -15.90 17.58 15.43
CA HIS A 266 -15.34 17.79 14.10
C HIS A 266 -14.17 18.79 14.12
N GLN A 267 -13.45 18.93 12.98
CA GLN A 267 -12.45 19.96 12.79
C GLN A 267 -13.00 21.35 13.12
N PRO A 268 -12.16 22.33 13.50
CA PRO A 268 -12.63 23.66 13.82
C PRO A 268 -13.41 24.30 12.70
N ALA A 269 -14.50 25.01 13.03
CA ALA A 269 -15.14 25.93 12.11
C ALA A 269 -14.31 27.24 12.04
N ILE A 270 -14.18 27.80 10.84
CA ILE A 270 -13.37 28.99 10.60
C ILE A 270 -14.23 30.09 10.01
N ILE A 271 -14.14 31.29 10.57
CA ILE A 271 -14.79 32.48 10.01
C ILE A 271 -13.71 33.44 9.52
N ARG A 272 -13.78 33.81 8.24
CA ARG A 272 -12.97 34.85 7.62
C ARG A 272 -13.73 36.18 7.62
N ASP A 273 -13.11 37.24 8.13
CA ASP A 273 -13.65 38.60 8.02
C ASP A 273 -13.30 39.28 6.69
N ASN A 274 -13.81 40.51 6.47
CA ASN A 274 -13.52 41.29 5.27
C ASN A 274 -12.05 41.70 5.12
N ASN A 275 -11.31 41.73 6.21
CA ASN A 275 -9.92 42.18 6.22
C ASN A 275 -8.96 41.01 5.98
N GLY A 276 -9.49 39.78 5.85
CA GLY A 276 -8.69 38.57 5.71
C GLY A 276 -8.22 37.98 7.05
N ASN A 277 -8.78 38.42 8.19
CA ASN A 277 -8.50 37.79 9.48
C ASN A 277 -9.38 36.56 9.66
N TYR A 278 -8.86 35.57 10.38
CA TYR A 278 -9.51 34.29 10.64
C TYR A 278 -9.78 34.11 12.12
N GLU A 279 -11.00 33.68 12.47
CA GLU A 279 -11.39 33.27 13.81
C GLU A 279 -11.75 31.77 13.77
N SER A 280 -11.10 30.96 14.65
CA SER A 280 -11.31 29.52 14.73
C SER A 280 -12.21 29.17 15.91
N PHE A 281 -13.14 28.23 15.73
CA PHE A 281 -14.10 27.75 16.72
C PHE A 281 -13.97 26.25 16.88
N GLU A 282 -13.31 25.86 17.96
CA GLU A 282 -13.08 24.46 18.31
C GLU A 282 -14.37 23.71 18.61
N SER A 283 -14.30 22.38 18.56
CA SER A 283 -15.41 21.52 18.96
C SER A 283 -15.71 21.69 20.44
N ASN A 284 -16.99 21.83 20.76
CA ASN A 284 -17.52 22.01 22.12
C ASN A 284 -18.66 21.05 22.48
N SER A 285 -18.89 20.06 21.63
CA SER A 285 -19.94 19.07 21.75
C SER A 285 -19.42 17.68 21.37
N PRO A 286 -19.98 16.57 21.91
CA PRO A 286 -19.51 15.22 21.61
C PRO A 286 -19.83 14.80 20.16
N PRO A 287 -19.04 13.89 19.57
CA PRO A 287 -19.37 13.23 18.32
C PRO A 287 -20.68 12.44 18.43
N LEU A 288 -21.34 12.24 17.29
CA LEU A 288 -22.61 11.51 17.20
C LEU A 288 -22.40 9.99 17.28
N GLY A 289 -23.28 9.31 18.01
CA GLY A 289 -23.31 7.84 18.10
C GLY A 289 -22.37 7.23 19.15
N VAL A 290 -21.63 8.05 19.92
CA VAL A 290 -20.69 7.56 20.96
C VAL A 290 -21.42 7.25 22.27
N ILE A 291 -22.25 8.16 22.75
CA ILE A 291 -22.95 8.07 24.03
C ILE A 291 -24.37 8.55 23.86
N PHE A 292 -25.34 7.80 24.42
CA PHE A 292 -26.74 8.23 24.44
C PHE A 292 -26.88 9.52 25.25
N GLN A 293 -27.55 10.52 24.69
CA GLN A 293 -27.78 11.82 25.31
C GLN A 293 -29.27 11.98 25.68
N LYS A 294 -29.54 12.39 26.91
CA LYS A 294 -30.94 12.62 27.37
C LYS A 294 -31.45 14.00 26.98
N ASN A 295 -30.56 14.98 26.89
CA ASN A 295 -30.92 16.38 26.71
C ASN A 295 -30.05 17.02 25.61
N LYS A 296 -30.61 17.98 24.90
CA LYS A 296 -29.91 18.77 23.88
C LYS A 296 -28.81 19.68 24.43
N SER A 297 -28.76 19.90 25.75
CA SER A 297 -27.70 20.69 26.41
C SER A 297 -26.27 20.13 26.24
N ALA A 298 -26.15 18.86 25.79
CA ALA A 298 -24.87 18.29 25.40
C ALA A 298 -24.33 18.94 24.09
N TYR A 299 -25.21 19.54 23.28
CA TYR A 299 -24.91 20.14 22.00
C TYR A 299 -25.02 21.66 22.09
N LYS A 300 -23.86 22.32 22.12
CA LYS A 300 -23.78 23.77 22.35
C LYS A 300 -23.85 24.52 21.01
N ILE A 301 -24.83 25.41 20.89
CA ILE A 301 -24.98 26.25 19.72
C ILE A 301 -24.00 27.43 19.79
N ASN A 302 -23.25 27.63 18.72
CA ASN A 302 -22.51 28.86 18.45
C ASN A 302 -23.38 29.76 17.57
N ILE A 303 -23.37 31.08 17.80
CA ILE A 303 -24.13 32.06 17.02
C ILE A 303 -23.21 33.19 16.62
N LYS A 304 -23.23 33.58 15.35
CA LYS A 304 -22.48 34.71 14.79
C LYS A 304 -23.27 35.37 13.69
N LYS A 305 -22.86 36.59 13.32
CA LYS A 305 -23.39 37.32 12.18
C LYS A 305 -22.35 37.34 11.06
N LEU A 306 -22.70 36.83 9.88
CA LEU A 306 -21.82 36.76 8.71
C LEU A 306 -21.93 37.93 7.76
N THR A 307 -22.27 39.14 8.23
CA THR A 307 -22.32 40.30 7.36
C THR A 307 -20.95 40.57 6.73
N ASN A 308 -20.80 40.25 5.44
CA ASN A 308 -19.54 40.30 4.70
C ASN A 308 -18.44 39.39 5.29
N HIS A 309 -18.80 38.35 6.00
CA HIS A 309 -17.89 37.31 6.53
C HIS A 309 -18.23 36.01 5.84
N ARG A 310 -17.24 35.08 5.85
CA ARG A 310 -17.41 33.78 5.24
C ARG A 310 -17.05 32.67 6.25
N PHE A 311 -17.95 31.70 6.40
CA PHE A 311 -17.79 30.53 7.22
C PHE A 311 -17.24 29.39 6.39
N TYR A 312 -16.23 28.70 6.91
CA TYR A 312 -15.61 27.51 6.33
C TYR A 312 -15.60 26.37 7.33
N THR A 313 -15.79 25.19 6.82
CA THR A 313 -15.57 23.93 7.54
C THR A 313 -15.11 22.86 6.59
N PHE A 314 -14.29 21.93 7.08
CA PHE A 314 -13.64 20.89 6.29
C PHE A 314 -13.38 19.65 7.14
N THR A 315 -13.24 18.50 6.50
CA THR A 315 -12.84 17.25 7.14
C THR A 315 -11.32 17.16 7.25
N ASP A 316 -10.83 16.21 8.02
CA ASP A 316 -9.39 15.98 8.28
C ASP A 316 -8.57 15.73 7.01
N GLY A 317 -9.22 15.24 5.92
CA GLY A 317 -8.56 15.12 4.62
C GLY A 317 -7.93 16.40 4.07
N LEU A 318 -8.31 17.61 4.58
CA LEU A 318 -7.58 18.83 4.28
C LEU A 318 -6.38 19.01 5.21
N SER A 319 -6.60 18.93 6.52
CA SER A 319 -5.57 19.22 7.53
C SER A 319 -4.50 18.14 7.65
N GLU A 320 -4.87 16.87 7.43
CA GLU A 320 -3.94 15.73 7.44
C GLU A 320 -3.28 15.45 6.08
N SER A 321 -3.60 16.23 5.05
CA SER A 321 -2.87 16.19 3.79
C SER A 321 -1.43 16.69 3.97
N PHE A 322 -0.54 16.29 3.06
CA PHE A 322 0.87 16.66 3.12
C PHE A 322 1.19 17.80 2.12
N ASN A 323 2.07 18.70 2.52
CA ASN A 323 2.63 19.72 1.64
C ASN A 323 3.73 19.13 0.73
N GLU A 324 4.27 19.95 -0.20
CA GLU A 324 5.35 19.53 -1.11
C GLU A 324 6.64 19.08 -0.38
N LYS A 325 6.80 19.41 0.90
CA LYS A 325 7.94 19.01 1.74
C LYS A 325 7.70 17.70 2.49
N GLY A 326 6.49 17.13 2.38
CA GLY A 326 6.10 15.94 3.13
C GLY A 326 5.73 16.20 4.60
N GLU A 327 5.40 17.46 4.95
CA GLU A 327 4.90 17.83 6.28
C GLU A 327 3.38 17.94 6.23
N GLU A 328 2.72 17.56 7.31
CA GLU A 328 1.27 17.69 7.44
C GLU A 328 0.83 19.16 7.41
N ILE A 329 -0.24 19.45 6.67
CA ILE A 329 -0.74 20.82 6.45
C ILE A 329 -1.22 21.46 7.76
N GLY A 330 -1.92 20.71 8.59
CA GLY A 330 -2.51 21.19 9.84
C GLY A 330 -3.60 22.26 9.62
N ILE A 331 -4.14 22.78 10.71
CA ILE A 331 -5.19 23.82 10.66
C ILE A 331 -4.66 25.14 10.09
N ASP A 332 -3.48 25.58 10.51
CA ASP A 332 -2.88 26.84 10.04
C ASP A 332 -2.58 26.79 8.52
N GLY A 333 -2.05 25.65 8.05
CA GLY A 333 -1.84 25.44 6.61
C GLY A 333 -3.15 25.40 5.83
N SER A 334 -4.20 24.80 6.40
CA SER A 334 -5.54 24.79 5.80
C SER A 334 -6.10 26.21 5.62
N ILE A 335 -5.93 27.07 6.64
CA ILE A 335 -6.29 28.50 6.57
C ILE A 335 -5.50 29.18 5.45
N GLN A 336 -4.20 28.92 5.35
CA GLN A 336 -3.37 29.52 4.31
C GLN A 336 -3.78 29.07 2.89
N ILE A 337 -4.15 27.83 2.70
CA ILE A 337 -4.68 27.31 1.43
C ILE A 337 -6.02 27.98 1.10
N ILE A 338 -6.90 28.14 2.09
CA ILE A 338 -8.18 28.83 1.91
C ILE A 338 -7.95 30.29 1.46
N GLU A 339 -7.00 31.00 2.08
CA GLU A 339 -6.69 32.40 1.71
C GLU A 339 -6.05 32.51 0.34
N ASN A 340 -5.09 31.67 0.01
CA ASN A 340 -4.40 31.66 -1.29
C ASN A 340 -5.39 31.44 -2.46
N ASN A 341 -6.48 30.70 -2.20
CA ASN A 341 -7.52 30.41 -3.19
C ASN A 341 -8.77 31.28 -3.04
N PHE A 342 -8.72 32.35 -2.22
CA PHE A 342 -9.89 33.18 -2.00
C PHE A 342 -10.51 33.67 -3.31
N ASN A 343 -11.81 33.47 -3.46
CA ASN A 343 -12.59 33.88 -4.61
C ASN A 343 -14.01 34.29 -4.16
N LYS A 344 -14.60 35.32 -4.80
CA LYS A 344 -15.98 35.72 -4.52
C LYS A 344 -16.97 34.59 -4.82
N ASP A 345 -16.72 33.82 -5.85
CA ASP A 345 -17.50 32.63 -6.19
C ASP A 345 -17.04 31.45 -5.31
N LEU A 346 -17.90 31.03 -4.37
CA LEU A 346 -17.66 29.93 -3.44
C LEU A 346 -17.31 28.63 -4.14
N LYS A 347 -18.05 28.28 -5.18
CA LYS A 347 -17.86 27.02 -5.92
C LYS A 347 -16.50 26.99 -6.59
N LYS A 348 -16.10 28.11 -7.19
CA LYS A 348 -14.79 28.24 -7.83
C LYS A 348 -13.67 28.17 -6.80
N GLN A 349 -13.85 28.82 -5.64
CA GLN A 349 -12.88 28.76 -4.55
C GLN A 349 -12.67 27.34 -4.06
N LEU A 350 -13.74 26.62 -3.67
CA LEU A 350 -13.64 25.25 -3.16
C LEU A 350 -13.02 24.30 -4.20
N SER A 351 -13.36 24.47 -5.47
CA SER A 351 -12.74 23.68 -6.55
C SER A 351 -11.23 23.95 -6.69
N ASN A 352 -10.78 25.21 -6.49
CA ASN A 352 -9.36 25.52 -6.57
C ASN A 352 -8.59 24.94 -5.36
N ILE A 353 -9.15 25.06 -4.15
CA ILE A 353 -8.59 24.45 -2.93
C ILE A 353 -8.40 22.94 -3.15
N ALA A 354 -9.45 22.25 -3.59
CA ALA A 354 -9.40 20.82 -3.83
C ALA A 354 -8.33 20.43 -4.88
N LYS A 355 -8.19 21.19 -5.96
CA LYS A 355 -7.15 20.96 -6.97
C LYS A 355 -5.75 21.17 -6.43
N GLU A 356 -5.53 22.17 -5.58
CA GLU A 356 -4.25 22.41 -4.94
C GLU A 356 -3.85 21.25 -4.04
N VAL A 357 -4.76 20.79 -3.17
CA VAL A 357 -4.55 19.65 -2.26
C VAL A 357 -4.24 18.36 -3.05
N ILE A 358 -5.00 18.05 -4.09
CA ILE A 358 -4.74 16.87 -4.94
C ILE A 358 -3.37 16.96 -5.62
N LYS A 359 -2.97 18.15 -6.07
CA LYS A 359 -1.67 18.36 -6.72
C LYS A 359 -0.51 18.13 -5.75
N THR A 360 -0.65 18.57 -4.50
CA THR A 360 0.40 18.40 -3.47
C THR A 360 0.47 16.99 -2.91
N ALA A 361 -0.61 16.22 -2.95
CA ALA A 361 -0.69 14.85 -2.43
C ALA A 361 0.22 13.83 -3.17
N GLY A 362 0.96 14.21 -4.24
CA GLY A 362 1.76 13.26 -5.03
C GLY A 362 0.87 12.19 -5.71
N ASP A 363 1.37 11.43 -6.67
CA ASP A 363 0.64 10.40 -7.42
C ASP A 363 -0.88 10.60 -7.62
N ASN A 364 -1.40 11.83 -7.38
CA ASN A 364 -2.81 12.27 -7.42
C ASN A 364 -3.77 11.42 -6.55
N LYS A 365 -3.28 10.82 -5.47
CA LYS A 365 -4.11 10.06 -4.52
C LYS A 365 -4.16 10.75 -3.17
N LEU A 366 -5.38 11.04 -2.72
CA LEU A 366 -5.64 11.49 -1.36
C LEU A 366 -5.46 10.33 -0.37
N ASN A 367 -4.95 10.62 0.81
CA ASN A 367 -4.82 9.65 1.90
C ASN A 367 -6.16 9.42 2.62
N ASP A 368 -6.99 10.46 2.70
CA ASP A 368 -8.35 10.40 3.23
C ASP A 368 -9.32 11.23 2.37
N ASP A 369 -10.61 11.06 2.62
CA ASP A 369 -11.67 11.77 1.92
C ASP A 369 -11.56 13.28 2.19
N LEU A 370 -11.68 14.11 1.16
CA LEU A 370 -11.58 15.57 1.26
C LEU A 370 -12.95 16.18 1.08
N THR A 371 -13.50 16.73 2.15
CA THR A 371 -14.77 17.45 2.10
C THR A 371 -14.63 18.87 2.63
N LEU A 372 -15.18 19.81 1.90
CA LEU A 372 -15.16 21.23 2.23
C LEU A 372 -16.58 21.80 2.07
N LEU A 373 -16.96 22.68 3.00
CA LEU A 373 -18.23 23.42 2.91
C LEU A 373 -17.98 24.87 3.31
N SER A 374 -18.61 25.80 2.59
CA SER A 374 -18.53 27.23 2.89
C SER A 374 -19.90 27.88 2.83
N VAL A 375 -20.15 28.84 3.73
CA VAL A 375 -21.39 29.60 3.86
C VAL A 375 -21.05 31.09 3.99
N GLY A 376 -21.83 31.95 3.35
CA GLY A 376 -21.65 33.41 3.39
C GLY A 376 -21.13 33.99 2.08
N ASN A 377 -21.20 35.34 1.96
CA ASN A 377 -20.85 36.08 0.76
C ASN A 377 -19.38 36.51 0.73
#